data_4d9c4742440834504d16864bc4f6d404
#
_entry.id   4d9c4742440834504d16864bc4f6d404
#
_cell.length_a   1.000
_cell.length_b   1.000
_cell.length_c   1.000
_cell.angle_alpha   90.00
_cell.angle_beta   90.00
_cell.angle_gamma   90.00
#
_symmetry.space_group_name_H-M   'P 1'
#
loop_
_entity.id
_entity.type
_entity.pdbx_description
1 polymer ?
#
loop_
_entity_poly.entity_id
_entity_poly.type
_entity_poly.pdbx_seq_one_letter_code
_entity_poly.pdbx_strand_id
1 'polypeptide(L)'
;LVGSEMCIRDSTRAIPRLNVPAIKMSDGPQGVGTWGASTAYPCDLLLAATWNPDMAYAFGAALAQDCKARGVNILLGPAVNIARAPFCGRNFEYMGEDPFLTATTSTGYIKGLQENGVMGVIKHFTANFQEYDRNYVSSNIDERTLHEIYFPAFKSAVQNAEVGAVMSSYN
;
A
#
# COMPACT_ATOMS: atom_id res chain seq x y z
N LEU A 1 23.74 -16.77 -1.71
CA LEU A 1 23.55 -15.38 -1.22
C LEU A 1 22.25 -14.70 -1.71
N VAL A 2 21.64 -15.19 -2.81
CA VAL A 2 20.37 -14.64 -3.33
C VAL A 2 19.20 -14.87 -2.37
N GLY A 3 19.21 -15.95 -1.59
CA GLY A 3 18.18 -16.23 -0.61
C GLY A 3 18.21 -15.37 0.65
N SER A 4 19.38 -14.81 1.01
CA SER A 4 19.53 -13.98 2.21
C SER A 4 19.02 -12.56 2.02
N GLU A 5 19.09 -12.00 0.80
CA GLU A 5 18.59 -10.67 0.50
C GLU A 5 17.06 -10.63 0.45
N MET A 6 16.41 -11.66 -0.08
CA MET A 6 14.95 -11.78 -0.03
C MET A 6 14.44 -11.85 1.41
N CYS A 7 15.10 -12.63 2.28
CA CYS A 7 14.73 -12.72 3.69
C CYS A 7 14.85 -11.39 4.45
N ILE A 8 15.81 -10.54 4.08
CA ILE A 8 16.00 -9.21 4.72
C ILE A 8 14.92 -8.21 4.30
N ARG A 9 14.40 -8.32 3.08
CA ARG A 9 13.35 -7.43 2.58
C ARG A 9 11.96 -7.81 3.05
N ASP A 10 11.71 -9.11 3.19
CA ASP A 10 10.36 -9.64 3.36
C ASP A 10 10.06 -10.09 4.80
N SER A 11 11.04 -10.03 5.70
CA SER A 11 10.82 -10.37 7.11
C SER A 11 11.82 -9.71 8.07
N THR A 12 11.35 -9.46 9.30
CA THR A 12 12.22 -9.09 10.40
C THR A 12 12.94 -10.33 10.95
N ARG A 13 14.06 -10.14 11.62
CA ARG A 13 14.73 -11.23 12.33
C ARG A 13 14.00 -11.55 13.63
N ALA A 14 13.71 -12.84 13.88
CA ALA A 14 13.19 -13.27 15.17
C ALA A 14 14.19 -13.02 16.30
N ILE A 15 13.68 -12.76 17.51
CA ILE A 15 14.49 -12.64 18.73
C ILE A 15 13.99 -13.70 19.72
N PRO A 16 14.45 -14.98 19.61
CA PRO A 16 13.91 -16.09 20.38
C PRO A 16 14.04 -15.89 21.90
N ARG A 17 15.13 -15.27 22.36
CA ARG A 17 15.35 -15.01 23.80
C ARG A 17 14.28 -14.09 24.44
N LEU A 18 13.56 -13.32 23.63
CA LEU A 18 12.48 -12.42 24.06
C LEU A 18 11.09 -12.92 23.61
N ASN A 19 11.02 -14.11 23.04
CA ASN A 19 9.81 -14.66 22.43
C ASN A 19 9.18 -13.73 21.38
N VAL A 20 10.01 -12.99 20.63
CA VAL A 20 9.57 -12.12 19.53
C VAL A 20 9.72 -12.89 18.22
N PRO A 21 8.61 -13.20 17.52
CA PRO A 21 8.67 -13.90 16.25
C PRO A 21 9.22 -13.02 15.12
N ALA A 22 9.61 -13.63 14.01
CA ALA A 22 9.80 -12.89 12.76
C ALA A 22 8.47 -12.37 12.24
N ILE A 23 8.46 -11.12 11.78
CA ILE A 23 7.30 -10.50 11.14
C ILE A 23 7.52 -10.56 9.64
N LYS A 24 6.60 -11.19 8.91
CA LYS A 24 6.67 -11.32 7.45
C LYS A 24 5.91 -10.19 6.77
N MET A 25 6.53 -9.61 5.76
CA MET A 25 5.96 -8.58 4.91
C MET A 25 5.83 -9.11 3.48
N SER A 26 4.88 -8.59 2.74
CA SER A 26 4.73 -8.90 1.32
C SER A 26 4.36 -7.66 0.52
N ASP A 27 4.98 -7.51 -0.64
CA ASP A 27 4.43 -6.64 -1.68
C ASP A 27 3.04 -7.12 -2.08
N GLY A 28 2.21 -6.20 -2.54
CA GLY A 28 0.98 -6.56 -3.18
C GLY A 28 -0.26 -5.77 -2.82
N PRO A 29 -0.45 -4.55 -3.35
CA PRO A 29 -1.77 -3.93 -3.28
C PRO A 29 -2.86 -4.76 -3.95
N GLN A 30 -2.50 -5.60 -4.93
CA GLN A 30 -3.42 -6.38 -5.77
C GLN A 30 -3.25 -7.89 -5.60
N GLY A 31 -2.75 -8.32 -4.45
CA GLY A 31 -2.49 -9.72 -4.13
C GLY A 31 -1.18 -9.90 -3.39
N VAL A 32 -1.05 -11.01 -2.69
CA VAL A 32 0.17 -11.31 -1.94
C VAL A 32 1.28 -11.69 -2.91
N GLY A 33 2.25 -10.80 -3.12
CA GLY A 33 3.28 -10.91 -4.16
C GLY A 33 4.41 -11.90 -3.87
N THR A 34 4.53 -12.36 -2.63
CA THR A 34 5.62 -13.24 -2.18
C THR A 34 5.08 -14.57 -1.65
N TRP A 35 5.97 -15.56 -1.55
CA TRP A 35 5.69 -16.86 -0.90
C TRP A 35 4.76 -17.79 -1.67
N GLY A 36 4.85 -17.81 -3.01
CA GLY A 36 4.18 -18.76 -3.89
C GLY A 36 2.98 -18.18 -4.63
N ALA A 37 2.22 -19.07 -5.27
CA ALA A 37 1.04 -18.68 -6.04
C ALA A 37 -0.03 -18.06 -5.14
N SER A 38 -0.62 -16.95 -5.58
CA SER A 38 -1.68 -16.25 -4.86
C SER A 38 -2.78 -15.79 -5.80
N THR A 39 -3.89 -15.34 -5.24
CA THR A 39 -4.95 -14.71 -6.00
C THR A 39 -4.45 -13.40 -6.60
N ALA A 40 -4.65 -13.22 -7.90
CA ALA A 40 -4.48 -11.94 -8.56
C ALA A 40 -5.81 -11.18 -8.48
N TYR A 41 -5.81 -10.11 -7.70
CA TYR A 41 -6.96 -9.23 -7.56
C TYR A 41 -6.99 -8.19 -8.69
N PRO A 42 -8.15 -7.58 -8.95
CA PRO A 42 -8.25 -6.43 -9.85
C PRO A 42 -7.29 -5.30 -9.43
N CYS A 43 -6.89 -4.47 -10.38
CA CYS A 43 -6.02 -3.33 -10.05
C CYS A 43 -6.74 -2.29 -9.19
N ASP A 44 -5.98 -1.55 -8.37
CA ASP A 44 -6.54 -0.59 -7.42
C ASP A 44 -7.29 0.54 -8.13
N LEU A 45 -6.90 0.89 -9.37
CA LEU A 45 -7.64 1.81 -10.22
C LEU A 45 -9.04 1.29 -10.53
N LEU A 46 -9.19 -0.02 -10.82
CA LEU A 46 -10.49 -0.63 -11.07
C LEU A 46 -11.33 -0.68 -9.77
N LEU A 47 -10.71 -0.95 -8.63
CA LEU A 47 -11.37 -0.87 -7.34
C LEU A 47 -11.93 0.53 -7.08
N ALA A 48 -11.12 1.57 -7.29
CA ALA A 48 -11.54 2.97 -7.14
C ALA A 48 -12.68 3.34 -8.11
N ALA A 49 -12.65 2.81 -9.33
CA ALA A 49 -13.72 3.03 -10.33
C ALA A 49 -15.09 2.48 -9.93
N THR A 50 -15.17 1.66 -8.89
CA THR A 50 -16.46 1.21 -8.33
C THR A 50 -17.18 2.31 -7.54
N TRP A 51 -16.47 3.33 -7.05
CA TRP A 51 -16.98 4.39 -6.17
C TRP A 51 -17.64 3.83 -4.89
N ASN A 52 -17.28 2.64 -4.50
CA ASN A 52 -17.92 1.90 -3.41
C ASN A 52 -16.94 1.60 -2.26
N PRO A 53 -17.01 2.34 -1.13
CA PRO A 53 -16.15 2.11 0.03
C PRO A 53 -16.32 0.73 0.68
N ASP A 54 -17.53 0.15 0.62
CA ASP A 54 -17.80 -1.17 1.17
C ASP A 54 -17.12 -2.25 0.33
N MET A 55 -17.04 -2.04 -1.00
CA MET A 55 -16.27 -2.91 -1.89
C MET A 55 -14.77 -2.82 -1.57
N ALA A 56 -14.27 -1.64 -1.27
CA ALA A 56 -12.88 -1.45 -0.88
C ALA A 56 -12.56 -2.16 0.45
N TYR A 57 -13.48 -2.11 1.40
CA TYR A 57 -13.39 -2.87 2.65
C TYR A 57 -13.37 -4.39 2.38
N ALA A 58 -14.30 -4.89 1.59
CA ALA A 58 -14.37 -6.31 1.25
C ALA A 58 -13.11 -6.80 0.52
N PHE A 59 -12.55 -5.96 -0.35
CA PHE A 59 -11.29 -6.22 -1.04
C PHE A 59 -10.12 -6.35 -0.05
N GLY A 60 -9.97 -5.42 0.88
CA GLY A 60 -8.97 -5.48 1.94
C GLY A 60 -9.13 -6.70 2.85
N ALA A 61 -10.37 -7.05 3.21
CA ALA A 61 -10.68 -8.23 4.01
C ALA A 61 -10.29 -9.54 3.30
N ALA A 62 -10.55 -9.64 2.00
CA ALA A 62 -10.15 -10.80 1.19
C ALA A 62 -8.62 -10.93 1.10
N LEU A 63 -7.91 -9.81 0.86
CA LEU A 63 -6.44 -9.78 0.89
C LEU A 63 -5.88 -10.23 2.25
N ALA A 64 -6.51 -9.83 3.35
CA ALA A 64 -6.09 -10.26 4.68
C ALA A 64 -6.19 -11.78 4.86
N GLN A 65 -7.20 -12.43 4.29
CA GLN A 65 -7.32 -13.90 4.32
C GLN A 65 -6.16 -14.55 3.56
N ASP A 66 -5.83 -14.04 2.37
CA ASP A 66 -4.69 -14.55 1.59
C ASP A 66 -3.35 -14.32 2.29
N CYS A 67 -3.16 -13.17 2.94
CA CYS A 67 -1.99 -12.89 3.77
C CYS A 67 -1.86 -13.91 4.91
N LYS A 68 -2.94 -14.13 5.66
CA LYS A 68 -2.95 -15.08 6.79
C LYS A 68 -2.66 -16.51 6.34
N ALA A 69 -3.22 -16.93 5.22
CA ALA A 69 -2.97 -18.26 4.65
C ALA A 69 -1.49 -18.49 4.30
N ARG A 70 -0.70 -17.41 4.10
CA ARG A 70 0.74 -17.43 3.80
C ARG A 70 1.62 -17.04 4.98
N GLY A 71 1.02 -16.74 6.13
CA GLY A 71 1.73 -16.27 7.31
C GLY A 71 2.33 -14.86 7.14
N VAL A 72 1.75 -14.05 6.26
CA VAL A 72 2.13 -12.64 6.06
C VAL A 72 1.40 -11.79 7.09
N ASN A 73 2.15 -10.96 7.82
CA ASN A 73 1.64 -10.11 8.89
C ASN A 73 1.39 -8.67 8.43
N ILE A 74 2.17 -8.22 7.44
CA ILE A 74 2.16 -6.85 6.93
C ILE A 74 2.04 -6.89 5.41
N LEU A 75 1.03 -6.23 4.86
CA LEU A 75 0.90 -6.02 3.43
C LEU A 75 1.37 -4.60 3.06
N LEU A 76 2.30 -4.51 2.09
CA LEU A 76 2.85 -3.25 1.60
C LEU A 76 1.87 -2.61 0.58
N GLY A 77 0.76 -2.15 1.08
CA GLY A 77 -0.36 -1.54 0.36
C GLY A 77 -1.40 -0.95 1.33
N PRO A 78 -2.31 -0.13 0.81
CA PRO A 78 -2.50 0.27 -0.58
C PRO A 78 -1.49 1.31 -1.08
N ALA A 79 -1.40 1.46 -2.42
CA ALA A 79 -0.66 2.54 -3.06
C ALA A 79 -1.61 3.67 -3.47
N VAL A 80 -1.31 4.90 -3.05
CA VAL A 80 -2.24 6.04 -3.12
C VAL A 80 -1.66 7.28 -3.80
N ASN A 81 -0.57 7.12 -4.55
CA ASN A 81 -0.04 8.24 -5.29
C ASN A 81 -1.04 8.69 -6.36
N ILE A 82 -1.11 10.00 -6.57
CA ILE A 82 -2.03 10.58 -7.55
C ILE A 82 -1.51 10.31 -8.96
N ALA A 83 -2.36 9.76 -9.83
CA ALA A 83 -2.03 9.44 -11.22
C ALA A 83 -1.93 10.73 -12.07
N ARG A 84 -0.90 11.54 -11.82
CA ARG A 84 -0.70 12.83 -12.44
C ARG A 84 -0.26 12.75 -13.91
N ALA A 85 0.61 11.79 -14.20
CA ALA A 85 1.15 11.56 -15.54
C ALA A 85 0.67 10.22 -16.07
N PRO A 86 0.08 10.16 -17.28
CA PRO A 86 -0.49 8.92 -17.82
C PRO A 86 0.57 7.85 -18.14
N PHE A 87 1.80 8.25 -18.30
CA PHE A 87 2.93 7.37 -18.61
C PHE A 87 3.70 6.87 -17.38
N CYS A 88 3.21 7.09 -16.16
CA CYS A 88 3.80 6.47 -14.98
C CYS A 88 3.53 4.96 -14.99
N GLY A 89 4.59 4.16 -14.96
CA GLY A 89 4.51 2.69 -15.01
C GLY A 89 3.79 2.04 -13.84
N ARG A 90 3.47 2.79 -12.78
CA ARG A 90 2.79 2.32 -11.58
C ARG A 90 1.35 2.83 -11.42
N ASN A 91 0.80 3.51 -12.41
CA ASN A 91 -0.58 4.02 -12.33
C ASN A 91 -1.62 2.89 -12.11
N PHE A 92 -1.34 1.67 -12.53
CA PHE A 92 -2.24 0.52 -12.32
C PHE A 92 -2.47 0.19 -10.84
N GLU A 93 -1.50 0.45 -9.97
CA GLU A 93 -1.61 0.19 -8.52
C GLU A 93 -2.10 1.42 -7.73
N TYR A 94 -2.34 2.56 -8.39
CA TYR A 94 -2.88 3.76 -7.78
C TYR A 94 -4.40 3.83 -7.98
N MET A 95 -5.06 4.71 -7.24
CA MET A 95 -6.54 4.80 -7.22
C MET A 95 -7.12 5.91 -8.09
N GLY A 96 -6.29 6.53 -8.94
CA GLY A 96 -6.71 7.54 -9.89
C GLY A 96 -6.15 8.93 -9.62
N GLU A 97 -6.84 9.95 -10.13
CA GLU A 97 -6.41 11.35 -10.11
C GLU A 97 -7.08 12.16 -8.99
N ASP A 98 -8.20 11.68 -8.47
CA ASP A 98 -9.01 12.39 -7.49
C ASP A 98 -8.56 12.08 -6.05
N PRO A 99 -8.14 13.10 -5.27
CA PRO A 99 -7.65 12.89 -3.90
C PRO A 99 -8.74 12.42 -2.93
N PHE A 100 -10.00 12.83 -3.13
CA PHE A 100 -11.10 12.41 -2.27
C PHE A 100 -11.49 10.95 -2.51
N LEU A 101 -11.61 10.54 -3.76
CA LEU A 101 -11.87 9.15 -4.13
C LEU A 101 -10.75 8.24 -3.63
N THR A 102 -9.50 8.64 -3.84
CA THR A 102 -8.31 7.91 -3.35
C THR A 102 -8.33 7.77 -1.83
N ALA A 103 -8.62 8.86 -1.11
CA ALA A 103 -8.71 8.85 0.35
C ALA A 103 -9.81 7.91 0.87
N THR A 104 -10.99 7.96 0.25
CA THR A 104 -12.15 7.17 0.67
C THR A 104 -11.93 5.67 0.40
N THR A 105 -11.46 5.34 -0.80
CA THR A 105 -11.20 3.95 -1.21
C THR A 105 -10.06 3.34 -0.38
N SER A 106 -8.95 4.05 -0.20
CA SER A 106 -7.83 3.55 0.61
C SER A 106 -8.19 3.36 2.08
N THR A 107 -9.04 4.21 2.62
CA THR A 107 -9.56 4.06 4.00
C THR A 107 -10.34 2.75 4.16
N GLY A 108 -11.26 2.45 3.23
CA GLY A 108 -11.99 1.18 3.22
C GLY A 108 -11.05 -0.03 3.12
N TYR A 109 -10.13 0.02 2.17
CA TYR A 109 -9.12 -1.02 1.97
C TYR A 109 -8.29 -1.30 3.25
N ILE A 110 -7.76 -0.25 3.89
CA ILE A 110 -6.94 -0.38 5.11
C ILE A 110 -7.76 -0.96 6.26
N LYS A 111 -8.99 -0.50 6.46
CA LYS A 111 -9.89 -1.06 7.48
C LYS A 111 -10.14 -2.54 7.23
N GLY A 112 -10.45 -2.92 5.98
CA GLY A 112 -10.63 -4.31 5.61
C GLY A 112 -9.42 -5.18 5.94
N LEU A 113 -8.20 -4.72 5.69
CA LEU A 113 -6.98 -5.42 6.08
C LEU A 113 -6.84 -5.54 7.60
N GLN A 114 -6.90 -4.41 8.30
CA GLN A 114 -6.50 -4.33 9.72
C GLN A 114 -7.51 -4.96 10.67
N GLU A 115 -8.79 -4.77 10.42
CA GLU A 115 -9.85 -5.44 11.18
C GLU A 115 -9.83 -6.97 10.99
N ASN A 116 -9.20 -7.45 9.92
CA ASN A 116 -8.94 -8.87 9.68
C ASN A 116 -7.52 -9.32 10.09
N GLY A 117 -6.79 -8.52 10.88
CA GLY A 117 -5.55 -8.91 11.54
C GLY A 117 -4.29 -8.86 10.68
N VAL A 118 -4.29 -8.09 9.60
CA VAL A 118 -3.11 -7.83 8.76
C VAL A 118 -2.82 -6.33 8.74
N MET A 119 -1.61 -5.93 9.08
CA MET A 119 -1.22 -4.53 9.06
C MET A 119 -1.11 -4.00 7.63
N GLY A 120 -1.77 -2.88 7.33
CA GLY A 120 -1.61 -2.15 6.08
C GLY A 120 -0.46 -1.15 6.15
N VAL A 121 0.20 -0.93 5.02
CA VAL A 121 1.25 0.09 4.85
C VAL A 121 0.88 0.97 3.67
N ILE A 122 0.36 2.16 3.95
CA ILE A 122 0.04 3.11 2.88
C ILE A 122 1.31 3.64 2.22
N LYS A 123 1.33 3.73 0.89
CA LYS A 123 2.53 4.08 0.11
C LYS A 123 2.20 4.92 -1.12
N HIS A 124 3.13 5.67 -1.65
CA HIS A 124 4.48 6.03 -1.21
C HIS A 124 4.45 7.50 -0.80
N PHE A 125 4.80 7.84 0.40
CA PHE A 125 4.72 9.21 0.91
C PHE A 125 5.90 10.03 0.37
N THR A 126 5.67 11.00 -0.59
CA THR A 126 4.33 11.37 -0.98
C THR A 126 4.12 11.55 -2.49
N ALA A 127 5.15 11.69 -3.31
CA ALA A 127 5.02 12.21 -4.67
C ALA A 127 5.62 11.29 -5.75
N ASN A 128 5.48 9.98 -5.60
CA ASN A 128 5.95 9.02 -6.60
C ASN A 128 4.94 8.89 -7.75
N PHE A 129 4.85 9.87 -8.62
CA PHE A 129 3.95 9.90 -9.77
C PHE A 129 4.66 9.71 -11.12
N GLN A 130 5.93 9.32 -11.10
CA GLN A 130 6.71 8.91 -12.27
C GLN A 130 7.83 7.96 -11.82
N GLU A 131 8.32 7.10 -12.72
CA GLU A 131 9.31 6.06 -12.41
C GLU A 131 10.70 6.36 -13.01
N TYR A 132 10.80 7.29 -13.97
CA TYR A 132 12.07 7.65 -14.58
C TYR A 132 12.97 8.29 -13.52
N ASP A 133 14.15 7.70 -13.34
CA ASP A 133 15.19 8.18 -12.42
C ASP A 133 14.70 8.41 -10.96
N ARG A 134 13.71 7.64 -10.53
CA ARG A 134 12.97 7.84 -9.26
C ARG A 134 13.83 7.90 -8.01
N ASN A 135 15.06 7.31 -8.06
CA ASN A 135 15.97 7.29 -6.93
C ASN A 135 16.78 8.58 -6.78
N TYR A 136 16.77 9.44 -7.80
CA TYR A 136 17.61 10.63 -7.87
C TYR A 136 16.83 11.91 -8.21
N VAL A 137 15.64 11.78 -8.78
CA VAL A 137 14.80 12.94 -9.13
C VAL A 137 14.18 13.55 -7.88
N SER A 138 14.03 14.86 -7.87
CA SER A 138 13.28 15.59 -6.85
C SER A 138 11.89 15.96 -7.38
N SER A 139 10.85 15.62 -6.64
CA SER A 139 9.48 16.05 -6.93
C SER A 139 9.20 17.39 -6.28
N ASN A 140 9.34 18.48 -7.06
CA ASN A 140 9.09 19.81 -6.56
C ASN A 140 7.60 20.14 -6.63
N ILE A 141 6.98 20.31 -5.48
CA ILE A 141 5.55 20.59 -5.33
C ILE A 141 5.40 21.71 -4.30
N ASP A 142 4.56 22.69 -4.59
CA ASP A 142 4.25 23.75 -3.64
C ASP A 142 3.39 23.23 -2.48
N GLU A 143 3.47 23.91 -1.35
CA GLU A 143 2.83 23.48 -0.11
C GLU A 143 1.30 23.36 -0.24
N ARG A 144 0.65 24.28 -0.95
CA ARG A 144 -0.79 24.23 -1.16
C ARG A 144 -1.19 22.97 -1.93
N THR A 145 -0.49 22.67 -3.01
CA THR A 145 -0.73 21.48 -3.82
C THR A 145 -0.48 20.19 -3.01
N LEU A 146 0.56 20.15 -2.17
CA LEU A 146 0.79 19.03 -1.26
C LEU A 146 -0.44 18.80 -0.36
N HIS A 147 -0.97 19.85 0.26
CA HIS A 147 -2.08 19.75 1.19
C HIS A 147 -3.43 19.45 0.52
N GLU A 148 -3.67 19.98 -0.68
CA GLU A 148 -4.95 19.82 -1.36
C GLU A 148 -5.04 18.53 -2.20
N ILE A 149 -3.91 18.05 -2.75
CA ILE A 149 -3.89 16.95 -3.71
C ILE A 149 -3.17 15.71 -3.19
N TYR A 150 -1.96 15.84 -2.63
CA TYR A 150 -1.11 14.68 -2.34
C TYR A 150 -1.26 14.13 -0.92
N PHE A 151 -1.52 14.96 0.07
CA PHE A 151 -1.67 14.52 1.46
C PHE A 151 -3.05 13.95 1.84
N PRO A 152 -4.18 14.26 1.17
CA PRO A 152 -5.51 13.85 1.65
C PRO A 152 -5.64 12.34 1.89
N ALA A 153 -5.12 11.49 0.99
CA ALA A 153 -5.18 10.04 1.17
C ALA A 153 -4.37 9.57 2.39
N PHE A 154 -3.16 10.07 2.58
CA PHE A 154 -2.33 9.75 3.75
C PHE A 154 -2.95 10.25 5.05
N LYS A 155 -3.48 11.48 5.05
CA LYS A 155 -4.19 12.04 6.19
C LYS A 155 -5.40 11.18 6.58
N SER A 156 -6.20 10.77 5.59
CA SER A 156 -7.37 9.93 5.83
C SER A 156 -6.97 8.55 6.35
N ALA A 157 -5.93 7.95 5.80
CA ALA A 157 -5.43 6.66 6.28
C ALA A 157 -4.99 6.70 7.76
N VAL A 158 -4.32 7.78 8.17
CA VAL A 158 -3.88 7.95 9.56
C VAL A 158 -5.07 8.26 10.48
N GLN A 159 -5.93 9.22 10.10
CA GLN A 159 -6.97 9.72 10.99
C GLN A 159 -8.23 8.85 11.02
N ASN A 160 -8.59 8.21 9.89
CA ASN A 160 -9.85 7.49 9.73
C ASN A 160 -9.70 5.96 9.68
N ALA A 161 -8.50 5.45 9.37
CA ALA A 161 -8.22 4.02 9.29
C ALA A 161 -7.11 3.56 10.24
N GLU A 162 -6.48 4.48 10.98
CA GLU A 162 -5.41 4.17 11.93
C GLU A 162 -4.32 3.26 11.33
N VAL A 163 -3.90 3.59 10.11
CA VAL A 163 -2.96 2.77 9.33
C VAL A 163 -1.69 2.45 10.13
N GLY A 164 -1.27 1.19 10.11
CA GLY A 164 -0.17 0.69 10.93
C GLY A 164 1.20 1.26 10.55
N ALA A 165 1.42 1.61 9.28
CA ALA A 165 2.66 2.23 8.82
C ALA A 165 2.47 3.05 7.54
N VAL A 166 3.43 3.94 7.29
CA VAL A 166 3.53 4.75 6.08
C VAL A 166 4.89 4.50 5.44
N MET A 167 4.91 4.13 4.16
CA MET A 167 6.13 3.94 3.40
C MET A 167 6.51 5.25 2.70
N SER A 168 7.72 5.75 2.93
CA SER A 168 8.24 6.91 2.21
C SER A 168 8.46 6.63 0.72
N SER A 169 8.34 7.64 -0.12
CA SER A 169 8.79 7.57 -1.50
C SER A 169 10.30 7.73 -1.61
N TYR A 170 10.85 7.46 -2.78
CA TYR A 170 12.27 7.71 -3.06
C TYR A 170 12.56 9.19 -3.33
N ASN A 171 11.56 9.94 -3.77
CA ASN A 171 11.65 11.33 -4.23
C ASN A 171 10.76 12.27 -3.42
#